data_d505304c996488ee92624a57379f3e1c
#
_entry.id   d505304c996488ee92624a57379f3e1c
#
_cell.length_a   1.000
_cell.length_b   1.000
_cell.length_c   1.000
_cell.angle_alpha   90.00
_cell.angle_beta   90.00
_cell.angle_gamma   90.00
#
_symmetry.space_group_name_H-M   'P 1'
#
loop_
_entity.id
_entity.type
_entity.pdbx_description
1 polymer ?
#
loop_
_entity_poly.entity_id
_entity_poly.type
_entity_poly.pdbx_seq_one_letter_code
_entity_poly.pdbx_strand_id
1 'polypeptide(L)' 'MKYRGFDIIKKKPGLYWVIYNGSMIGSAVSVEVAKEYIDELTTCYV' A
#
# COMPACT_ATOMS: atom_id res chain seq x y z
N MET A 1 4.41 -5.83 -5.92
CA MET A 1 5.03 -4.56 -6.34
C MET A 1 5.50 -3.82 -5.11
N LYS A 2 6.64 -3.21 -5.19
CA LYS A 2 7.19 -2.47 -4.04
C LYS A 2 7.16 -0.98 -4.29
N TYR A 3 6.73 -0.19 -3.32
CA TYR A 3 6.61 1.24 -3.45
C TYR A 3 7.00 1.89 -2.12
N ARG A 4 8.03 2.71 -2.12
CA ARG A 4 8.55 3.44 -0.94
C ARG A 4 8.81 2.52 0.26
N GLY A 5 9.27 1.29 -0.01
CA GLY A 5 9.54 0.32 1.05
C GLY A 5 8.34 -0.50 1.49
N PHE A 6 7.18 -0.25 0.89
CA PHE A 6 5.96 -1.01 1.15
C PHE A 6 5.72 -2.00 0.00
N ASP A 7 5.07 -3.10 0.30
CA ASP A 7 4.69 -4.07 -0.73
C ASP A 7 3.21 -3.94 -1.05
N ILE A 8 2.88 -3.92 -2.33
CA ILE A 8 1.50 -3.90 -2.78
C ILE A 8 1.23 -5.22 -3.48
N ILE A 9 0.34 -6.02 -2.92
CA ILE A 9 0.05 -7.36 -3.41
C ILE A 9 -1.40 -7.44 -3.88
N LYS A 10 -1.59 -7.85 -5.13
CA LYS A 10 -2.92 -8.05 -5.66
C LYS A 10 -3.46 -9.39 -5.18
N LYS A 11 -4.51 -9.39 -4.39
CA LYS A 11 -5.13 -10.61 -3.89
C LYS A 11 -6.25 -11.08 -4.81
N LYS A 12 -7.00 -10.14 -5.37
CA LYS A 12 -8.02 -10.41 -6.37
C LYS A 12 -8.37 -9.09 -7.06
N PRO A 13 -9.14 -9.12 -8.16
CA PRO A 13 -9.53 -7.87 -8.83
C PRO A 13 -10.23 -6.96 -7.84
N GLY A 14 -9.76 -5.75 -7.72
CA GLY A 14 -10.30 -4.75 -6.80
C GLY A 14 -9.84 -4.89 -5.37
N LEU A 15 -8.87 -5.77 -5.09
CA LEU A 15 -8.36 -5.93 -3.74
C LEU A 15 -6.83 -6.04 -3.76
N TYR A 16 -6.17 -5.04 -3.22
CA TYR A 16 -4.72 -4.99 -3.09
C TYR A 16 -4.37 -4.79 -1.62
N TRP A 17 -3.40 -5.53 -1.14
CA TRP A 17 -2.94 -5.41 0.25
C TRP A 17 -1.67 -4.57 0.28
N VAL A 18 -1.59 -3.69 1.27
CA VAL A 18 -0.38 -2.90 1.53
C VAL A 18 0.31 -3.53 2.72
N ILE A 19 1.54 -3.96 2.52
CA ILE A 19 2.32 -4.67 3.53
C ILE A 19 3.60 -3.91 3.82
N TYR A 20 3.91 -3.74 5.08
CA TYR A 20 5.14 -3.08 5.49
C TYR A 20 5.84 -3.96 6.52
N ASN A 21 7.12 -4.26 6.26
CA ASN A 21 7.95 -5.04 7.19
C ASN A 21 7.29 -6.39 7.54
N GLY A 22 6.67 -7.02 6.57
CA GLY A 22 6.03 -8.31 6.76
C GLY A 22 4.64 -8.26 7.38
N SER A 23 4.13 -7.07 7.68
CA SER A 23 2.82 -6.91 8.31
C SER A 23 1.85 -6.20 7.37
N MET A 24 0.63 -6.70 7.28
CA MET A 24 -0.40 -6.05 6.50
C MET A 24 -0.91 -4.82 7.26
N ILE A 25 -0.79 -3.65 6.65
CA ILE A 25 -1.19 -2.42 7.30
C ILE A 25 -2.44 -1.79 6.69
N GLY A 26 -2.85 -2.25 5.51
CA GLY A 26 -4.05 -1.71 4.89
C GLY A 26 -4.35 -2.41 3.59
N SER A 27 -5.42 -1.96 2.95
CA SER A 27 -5.82 -2.49 1.66
C SER A 27 -6.33 -1.38 0.77
N ALA A 28 -6.43 -1.65 -0.52
CA ALA A 28 -6.86 -0.66 -1.48
C ALA A 28 -7.58 -1.35 -2.63
N VAL A 29 -8.35 -0.59 -3.39
CA VAL A 29 -9.08 -1.13 -4.53
C VAL A 29 -8.24 -1.15 -5.80
N SER A 30 -7.14 -0.42 -5.81
CA SER A 30 -6.23 -0.38 -6.97
C SER A 30 -4.83 0.00 -6.51
N VAL A 31 -3.87 -0.17 -7.42
CA VAL A 31 -2.48 0.21 -7.14
C VAL A 31 -2.38 1.72 -6.91
N GLU A 32 -3.13 2.51 -7.64
CA GLU A 32 -3.08 3.96 -7.47
C GLU A 32 -3.58 4.37 -6.10
N VAL A 33 -4.66 3.76 -5.63
CA VAL A 33 -5.17 4.03 -4.30
C VAL A 33 -4.17 3.58 -3.23
N ALA A 34 -3.53 2.44 -3.45
CA ALA A 34 -2.49 1.96 -2.53
C ALA A 34 -1.33 2.93 -2.44
N LYS A 35 -0.90 3.47 -3.58
CA LYS A 35 0.18 4.45 -3.60
C LYS A 35 -0.20 5.73 -2.87
N GLU A 36 -1.42 6.20 -3.05
CA GLU A 36 -1.90 7.39 -2.34
C GLU A 36 -1.90 7.16 -0.83
N TYR A 37 -2.33 5.98 -0.42
CA TYR A 37 -2.32 5.62 0.99
C TYR A 37 -0.89 5.65 1.55
N ILE A 38 0.04 5.06 0.85
CA ILE A 38 1.44 5.04 1.25
C ILE A 38 2.02 6.46 1.28
N ASP A 39 1.69 7.28 0.29
CA ASP A 39 2.16 8.65 0.25
C ASP A 39 1.68 9.44 1.46
N GLU A 40 0.44 9.26 1.85
CA GLU A 40 -0.09 9.92 3.04
C GLU A 40 0.65 9.47 4.30
N LEU A 41 0.90 8.17 4.41
CA LEU A 41 1.63 7.66 5.56
C LEU A 41 3.04 8.20 5.64
N THR A 42 3.70 8.36 4.52
CA THR A 42 5.10 8.80 4.50
C THR A 42 5.25 10.31 4.58
N THR A 43 4.22 11.09 4.23
CA THR A 43 4.28 12.54 4.28
C THR A 43 3.76 13.12 5.58
N CYS A 44 3.00 12.37 6.35
CA CYS A 44 2.41 12.89 7.58
C CYS A 44 3.44 13.17 8.66
N TYR A 45 4.68 12.81 8.47
CA TYR A 45 5.72 12.98 9.47
C TYR A 45 6.67 14.13 9.17
N VAL A 46 6.34 14.94 8.27
CA VAL A 46 7.20 16.06 7.89
C VAL A 46 7.10 17.20 8.88
#